data_c57f80c839c071524027ee384d500632
#
_entry.id   c57f80c839c071524027ee384d500632
#
_cell.length_a   1.000
_cell.length_b   1.000
_cell.length_c   1.000
_cell.angle_alpha   90.00
_cell.angle_beta   90.00
_cell.angle_gamma   90.00
#
_symmetry.space_group_name_H-M   'P 1'
#
loop_
_entity.id
_entity.type
_entity.pdbx_description
1 polymer ?
#
loop_
_entity_poly.entity_id
_entity_poly.type
_entity_poly.pdbx_seq_one_letter_code
_entity_poly.pdbx_strand_id
1 'polypeptide(L)'
;MKHGRFVVDTHVHAQRFAAGAALAERKPAETRQWDVLGATMSGLVPYDNTARLEYDMECYGVDACVLLPAFGMTDELNLEIVERNPGRYVAACGATEYMGRCRDGEEEWSIEGVCKEFDRLLATGKFVAVGESMPYMPVPYDPKRPVSRVEAVTNMLAIAEVAARHKVVLRYHTGIPMGYTAAYSYGFLGPANSNPLWGHDIAAAFPDLVLVFDHGGVQAWWWERWYEECLNVVGAHDNVYVETGLWWRELYERPLVDPNIGPEKLLWGTDWGASMQIYSQLGRTPPSYPVQLRKEGIVHYQVDYWGWSLRELTSLRLSQDDMNLILGGNAARVFGLDVPYTRLFKPPSDQVGRKPR
;
A
#
# COMPACT_ATOMS: atom_id res chain seq x y z
N MET A 1 -4.95 8.02 23.37
CA MET A 1 -4.99 6.54 23.28
C MET A 1 -6.40 6.08 23.63
N LYS A 2 -7.22 5.80 22.62
CA LYS A 2 -8.65 5.50 22.86
C LYS A 2 -8.92 4.03 23.23
N HIS A 3 -8.01 3.10 22.91
CA HIS A 3 -8.27 1.67 23.05
C HIS A 3 -7.23 0.89 23.86
N GLY A 4 -6.22 1.56 24.39
CA GLY A 4 -5.14 0.89 25.13
C GLY A 4 -4.26 -0.03 24.27
N ARG A 5 -4.51 -0.11 22.96
CA ARG A 5 -3.79 -0.94 22.00
C ARG A 5 -2.79 -0.13 21.22
N PHE A 6 -1.79 -0.80 20.70
CA PHE A 6 -0.92 -0.25 19.68
C PHE A 6 -1.58 -0.49 18.32
N VAL A 7 -1.90 0.59 17.61
CA VAL A 7 -2.63 0.55 16.34
C VAL A 7 -1.77 1.17 15.26
N VAL A 8 -1.53 0.41 14.21
CA VAL A 8 -0.71 0.82 13.07
C VAL A 8 -1.52 0.66 11.79
N ASP A 9 -1.69 1.75 11.06
CA ASP A 9 -2.15 1.66 9.67
C ASP A 9 -0.95 1.41 8.77
N THR A 10 -0.91 0.24 8.16
CA THR A 10 0.22 -0.16 7.32
C THR A 10 0.12 0.33 5.88
N HIS A 11 -0.93 1.08 5.53
CA HIS A 11 -1.17 1.54 4.16
C HIS A 11 -1.75 2.96 4.11
N VAL A 12 -0.87 3.95 4.07
CA VAL A 12 -1.24 5.36 4.08
C VAL A 12 -0.54 6.13 2.97
N HIS A 13 -1.30 6.88 2.20
CA HIS A 13 -0.82 7.82 1.20
C HIS A 13 -0.98 9.26 1.71
N ALA A 14 0.01 9.76 2.42
CA ALA A 14 0.09 11.19 2.68
C ALA A 14 0.31 11.91 1.35
N GLN A 15 -0.46 12.95 1.07
CA GLN A 15 -0.46 13.58 -0.24
C GLN A 15 -0.28 15.09 -0.10
N ARG A 16 0.56 15.61 -0.99
CA ARG A 16 0.80 17.03 -1.13
C ARG A 16 0.76 17.39 -2.61
N PHE A 17 -0.29 18.06 -3.03
CA PHE A 17 -0.46 18.48 -4.42
C PHE A 17 -0.23 19.98 -4.56
N ALA A 18 0.61 20.34 -5.50
CA ALA A 18 0.66 21.71 -5.99
C ALA A 18 -0.42 21.87 -7.07
N ALA A 19 -1.45 22.66 -6.81
CA ALA A 19 -2.44 23.03 -7.81
C ALA A 19 -1.99 24.24 -8.65
N GLY A 20 -2.70 24.54 -9.69
CA GLY A 20 -2.50 25.76 -10.49
C GLY A 20 -1.25 25.70 -11.38
N ALA A 21 -0.28 26.59 -11.17
CA ALA A 21 0.87 26.75 -12.05
C ALA A 21 1.68 25.45 -12.26
N ALA A 22 1.86 24.64 -11.21
CA ALA A 22 2.56 23.38 -11.32
C ALA A 22 1.83 22.35 -12.20
N LEU A 23 0.49 22.41 -12.26
CA LEU A 23 -0.30 21.60 -13.20
C LEU A 23 -0.22 22.13 -14.63
N ALA A 24 -0.20 23.46 -14.80
CA ALA A 24 -0.10 24.09 -16.11
C ALA A 24 1.26 23.88 -16.79
N GLU A 25 2.32 23.71 -16.02
CA GLU A 25 3.66 23.44 -16.51
C GLU A 25 3.92 21.97 -16.89
N ARG A 26 3.01 21.07 -16.52
CA ARG A 26 3.14 19.64 -16.82
C ARG A 26 2.72 19.28 -18.24
N LYS A 27 3.39 18.25 -18.78
CA LYS A 27 3.02 17.71 -20.10
C LYS A 27 1.61 17.10 -20.08
N PRO A 28 0.86 17.15 -21.21
CA PRO A 28 -0.54 16.68 -21.27
C PRO A 28 -0.79 15.24 -20.77
N ALA A 29 0.18 14.36 -20.87
CA ALA A 29 0.07 12.98 -20.39
C ALA A 29 0.06 12.89 -18.86
N GLU A 30 0.70 13.84 -18.17
CA GLU A 30 0.73 13.94 -16.73
C GLU A 30 -0.52 14.61 -16.19
N THR A 31 -1.03 15.60 -16.91
CA THR A 31 -2.25 16.32 -16.54
C THR A 31 -3.45 15.40 -16.48
N ARG A 32 -3.58 14.42 -17.35
CA ARG A 32 -4.71 13.48 -17.36
C ARG A 32 -4.79 12.62 -16.10
N GLN A 33 -3.67 12.19 -15.59
CA GLN A 33 -3.59 11.40 -14.38
C GLN A 33 -3.93 12.24 -13.15
N TRP A 34 -3.39 13.45 -13.11
CA TRP A 34 -3.57 14.39 -12.03
C TRP A 34 -4.92 15.07 -12.07
N ASP A 35 -5.50 15.29 -13.25
CA ASP A 35 -6.83 15.90 -13.39
C ASP A 35 -7.91 15.07 -12.68
N VAL A 36 -7.81 13.75 -12.70
CA VAL A 36 -8.79 12.90 -12.00
C VAL A 36 -8.61 12.99 -10.49
N LEU A 37 -7.38 12.94 -10.00
CA LEU A 37 -7.07 13.03 -8.57
C LEU A 37 -7.08 14.47 -8.09
N GLY A 38 -6.40 15.36 -8.79
CA GLY A 38 -6.34 16.79 -8.47
C GLY A 38 -7.70 17.47 -8.49
N ALA A 39 -8.53 17.21 -9.50
CA ALA A 39 -9.88 17.74 -9.56
C ALA A 39 -10.83 17.15 -8.51
N THR A 40 -10.55 15.93 -8.06
CA THR A 40 -11.35 15.27 -7.02
C THR A 40 -10.92 15.69 -5.61
N MET A 41 -9.63 15.94 -5.41
CA MET A 41 -9.05 16.12 -4.08
C MET A 41 -8.76 17.57 -3.72
N SER A 42 -8.28 18.40 -4.67
CA SER A 42 -7.83 19.76 -4.38
C SER A 42 -8.57 20.85 -5.15
N GLY A 43 -9.31 20.52 -6.17
CA GLY A 43 -9.82 21.55 -7.08
C GLY A 43 -8.66 22.36 -7.69
N LEU A 44 -8.67 23.69 -7.48
CA LEU A 44 -7.65 24.60 -8.01
C LEU A 44 -6.65 25.10 -6.95
N VAL A 45 -6.66 24.54 -5.75
CA VAL A 45 -5.80 25.01 -4.65
C VAL A 45 -4.77 23.95 -4.29
N PRO A 46 -3.59 24.33 -3.79
CA PRO A 46 -2.63 23.41 -3.21
C PRO A 46 -3.28 22.55 -2.13
N TYR A 47 -3.02 21.27 -2.15
CA TYR A 47 -3.59 20.33 -1.20
C TYR A 47 -2.48 19.62 -0.43
N ASP A 48 -2.58 19.67 0.89
CA ASP A 48 -1.75 18.90 1.82
C ASP A 48 -2.66 18.21 2.82
N ASN A 49 -2.71 16.88 2.80
CA ASN A 49 -3.59 16.12 3.67
C ASN A 49 -2.93 15.70 4.99
N THR A 50 -1.68 16.12 5.27
CA THR A 50 -0.96 15.70 6.48
C THR A 50 -1.63 16.17 7.76
N ALA A 51 -2.20 17.38 7.79
CA ALA A 51 -2.97 17.86 8.93
C ALA A 51 -4.24 17.03 9.16
N ARG A 52 -4.89 16.57 8.09
CA ARG A 52 -6.02 15.65 8.16
C ARG A 52 -5.58 14.28 8.68
N LEU A 53 -4.45 13.77 8.21
CA LEU A 53 -3.89 12.50 8.66
C LEU A 53 -3.65 12.53 10.18
N GLU A 54 -3.00 13.57 10.68
CA GLU A 54 -2.73 13.74 12.11
C GLU A 54 -4.02 13.84 12.95
N TYR A 55 -4.99 14.59 12.46
CA TYR A 55 -6.30 14.69 13.10
C TYR A 55 -7.02 13.33 13.17
N ASP A 56 -7.04 12.60 12.06
CA ASP A 56 -7.68 11.29 12.00
C ASP A 56 -6.93 10.27 12.89
N MET A 57 -5.60 10.31 12.97
CA MET A 57 -4.81 9.48 13.89
C MET A 57 -5.23 9.71 15.36
N GLU A 58 -5.36 10.97 15.77
CA GLU A 58 -5.84 11.31 17.13
C GLU A 58 -7.29 10.86 17.34
N CYS A 59 -8.16 11.08 16.36
CA CYS A 59 -9.57 10.70 16.45
C CYS A 59 -9.77 9.21 16.64
N TYR A 60 -9.03 8.39 15.90
CA TYR A 60 -9.19 6.94 15.89
C TYR A 60 -8.18 6.19 16.75
N GLY A 61 -7.23 6.89 17.34
CA GLY A 61 -6.21 6.29 18.20
C GLY A 61 -5.21 5.44 17.43
N VAL A 62 -4.94 5.81 16.17
CA VAL A 62 -3.86 5.24 15.37
C VAL A 62 -2.54 5.82 15.86
N ASP A 63 -1.61 4.95 16.18
CA ASP A 63 -0.34 5.33 16.81
C ASP A 63 0.78 5.58 15.82
N ALA A 64 0.82 4.77 14.77
CA ALA A 64 1.81 4.87 13.71
C ALA A 64 1.21 4.53 12.34
N CYS A 65 1.85 5.03 11.29
CA CYS A 65 1.50 4.72 9.90
C CYS A 65 2.74 4.37 9.09
N VAL A 66 2.55 3.46 8.13
CA VAL A 66 3.51 3.20 7.06
C VAL A 66 3.12 4.03 5.85
N LEU A 67 3.95 5.01 5.50
CA LEU A 67 3.72 5.88 4.37
C LEU A 67 4.20 5.22 3.07
N LEU A 68 3.33 5.18 2.09
CA LEU A 68 3.61 4.62 0.77
C LEU A 68 3.64 5.75 -0.26
N PRO A 69 4.62 5.77 -1.16
CA PRO A 69 4.65 6.76 -2.22
C PRO A 69 3.60 6.42 -3.28
N ALA A 70 2.75 7.38 -3.60
CA ALA A 70 1.77 7.28 -4.69
C ALA A 70 1.33 8.66 -5.16
N PHE A 71 0.81 8.74 -6.36
CA PHE A 71 0.10 9.91 -6.87
C PHE A 71 0.82 11.26 -6.71
N GLY A 72 2.15 11.28 -6.97
CA GLY A 72 2.96 12.51 -6.89
C GLY A 72 3.60 12.77 -5.54
N MET A 73 3.35 11.93 -4.55
CA MET A 73 4.24 11.86 -3.42
C MET A 73 5.54 11.21 -3.84
N THR A 74 6.61 11.88 -3.59
CA THR A 74 7.95 11.36 -3.82
C THR A 74 8.49 10.69 -2.56
N ASP A 75 9.55 9.91 -2.73
CA ASP A 75 10.24 9.30 -1.61
C ASP A 75 10.77 10.37 -0.64
N GLU A 76 11.26 11.50 -1.15
CA GLU A 76 11.76 12.62 -0.34
C GLU A 76 10.64 13.29 0.48
N LEU A 77 9.47 13.50 -0.11
CA LEU A 77 8.34 14.10 0.59
C LEU A 77 7.83 13.20 1.73
N ASN A 78 7.80 11.89 1.52
CA ASN A 78 7.47 10.94 2.60
C ASN A 78 8.49 11.01 3.75
N LEU A 79 9.78 11.09 3.43
CA LEU A 79 10.82 11.27 4.46
C LEU A 79 10.65 12.57 5.23
N GLU A 80 10.28 13.67 4.57
CA GLU A 80 10.02 14.95 5.24
C GLU A 80 8.93 14.80 6.32
N ILE A 81 7.88 14.02 6.04
CA ILE A 81 6.81 13.74 7.01
C ILE A 81 7.34 12.88 8.17
N VAL A 82 8.11 11.84 7.87
CA VAL A 82 8.73 10.97 8.88
C VAL A 82 9.64 11.78 9.80
N GLU A 83 10.48 12.64 9.26
CA GLU A 83 11.43 13.45 10.03
C GLU A 83 10.77 14.48 10.94
N ARG A 84 9.60 15.01 10.55
CA ARG A 84 8.82 15.94 11.39
C ARG A 84 8.20 15.26 12.61
N ASN A 85 7.84 13.97 12.49
CA ASN A 85 7.14 13.24 13.53
C ASN A 85 7.78 11.86 13.76
N PRO A 86 9.01 11.82 14.28
CA PRO A 86 9.72 10.56 14.49
C PRO A 86 8.95 9.67 15.45
N GLY A 87 8.83 8.38 15.11
CA GLY A 87 8.09 7.38 15.87
C GLY A 87 6.59 7.29 15.57
N ARG A 88 6.03 8.24 14.79
CA ARG A 88 4.64 8.13 14.30
C ARG A 88 4.57 7.60 12.88
N TYR A 89 5.61 7.82 12.08
CA TYR A 89 5.64 7.42 10.69
C TYR A 89 6.92 6.66 10.37
N VAL A 90 6.78 5.68 9.52
CA VAL A 90 7.87 5.04 8.76
C VAL A 90 7.49 5.06 7.29
N ALA A 91 8.46 4.96 6.39
CA ALA A 91 8.20 5.07 4.96
C ALA A 91 8.70 3.86 4.18
N ALA A 92 7.94 3.51 3.15
CA ALA A 92 8.42 2.71 2.03
C ALA A 92 8.96 3.62 0.93
N CYS A 93 9.84 3.10 0.07
CA CYS A 93 10.32 3.81 -1.11
C CYS A 93 9.81 3.16 -2.40
N GLY A 94 9.63 3.97 -3.44
CA GLY A 94 9.09 3.58 -4.75
C GLY A 94 10.00 3.95 -5.93
N ALA A 95 11.22 4.42 -5.69
CA ALA A 95 12.12 4.98 -6.70
C ALA A 95 11.45 6.12 -7.51
N THR A 96 10.62 6.90 -6.85
CA THR A 96 9.68 7.85 -7.46
C THR A 96 10.37 8.97 -8.24
N GLU A 97 11.52 9.46 -7.75
CA GLU A 97 12.31 10.50 -8.41
C GLU A 97 12.94 9.97 -9.71
N TYR A 98 13.50 8.76 -9.68
CA TYR A 98 14.01 8.10 -10.88
C TYR A 98 12.90 7.88 -11.92
N MET A 99 11.75 7.34 -11.48
CA MET A 99 10.60 7.13 -12.35
C MET A 99 10.06 8.45 -12.91
N GLY A 100 10.16 9.54 -12.14
CA GLY A 100 9.84 10.89 -12.61
C GLY A 100 10.75 11.32 -13.77
N ARG A 101 12.07 11.22 -13.60
CA ARG A 101 13.03 11.55 -14.66
C ARG A 101 12.86 10.70 -15.92
N CYS A 102 12.59 9.42 -15.77
CA CYS A 102 12.29 8.54 -16.91
C CYS A 102 11.03 8.97 -17.67
N ARG A 103 9.97 9.30 -16.93
CA ARG A 103 8.70 9.78 -17.51
C ARG A 103 8.87 11.09 -18.27
N ASP A 104 9.70 11.98 -17.74
CA ASP A 104 9.95 13.29 -18.33
C ASP A 104 10.96 13.25 -19.49
N GLY A 105 11.53 12.06 -19.74
CA GLY A 105 12.50 11.82 -20.81
C GLY A 105 13.90 12.38 -20.51
N GLU A 106 14.19 12.64 -19.25
CA GLU A 106 15.51 13.06 -18.77
C GLU A 106 16.45 11.86 -18.59
N GLU A 107 15.88 10.68 -18.36
CA GLU A 107 16.60 9.42 -18.19
C GLU A 107 15.88 8.28 -18.92
N GLU A 108 16.61 7.30 -19.41
CA GLU A 108 16.02 6.09 -19.99
C GLU A 108 15.73 5.07 -18.89
N TRP A 109 14.52 4.53 -18.89
CA TRP A 109 14.15 3.52 -17.93
C TRP A 109 14.92 2.21 -18.17
N SER A 110 15.46 1.64 -17.10
CA SER A 110 16.02 0.29 -17.07
C SER A 110 15.79 -0.33 -15.70
N ILE A 111 15.71 -1.65 -15.63
CA ILE A 111 15.58 -2.34 -14.34
C ILE A 111 16.85 -2.15 -13.48
N GLU A 112 18.01 -2.06 -14.10
CA GLU A 112 19.27 -1.76 -13.42
C GLU A 112 19.25 -0.37 -12.80
N GLY A 113 18.68 0.63 -13.48
CA GLY A 113 18.48 1.98 -12.97
C GLY A 113 17.54 1.99 -11.77
N VAL A 114 16.43 1.26 -11.85
CA VAL A 114 15.50 1.07 -10.73
C VAL A 114 16.21 0.44 -9.52
N CYS A 115 16.93 -0.66 -9.73
CA CYS A 115 17.64 -1.34 -8.64
C CYS A 115 18.72 -0.46 -8.01
N LYS A 116 19.45 0.32 -8.81
CA LYS A 116 20.45 1.27 -8.34
C LYS A 116 19.82 2.37 -7.49
N GLU A 117 18.66 2.88 -7.90
CA GLU A 117 17.94 3.90 -7.14
C GLU A 117 17.43 3.34 -5.80
N PHE A 118 16.88 2.12 -5.78
CA PHE A 118 16.52 1.46 -4.52
C PHE A 118 17.73 1.22 -3.62
N ASP A 119 18.86 0.77 -4.16
CA ASP A 119 20.10 0.64 -3.37
C ASP A 119 20.52 1.97 -2.72
N ARG A 120 20.44 3.07 -3.48
CA ARG A 120 20.76 4.42 -2.99
C ARG A 120 19.81 4.84 -1.85
N LEU A 121 18.51 4.65 -2.04
CA LEU A 121 17.49 5.02 -1.06
C LEU A 121 17.61 4.18 0.23
N LEU A 122 17.72 2.86 0.09
CA LEU A 122 17.78 1.93 1.21
C LEU A 122 19.09 2.01 1.98
N ALA A 123 20.21 2.36 1.34
CA ALA A 123 21.48 2.59 2.01
C ALA A 123 21.43 3.75 3.03
N THR A 124 20.43 4.62 2.94
CA THR A 124 20.21 5.69 3.93
C THR A 124 19.73 5.17 5.27
N GLY A 125 19.19 3.94 5.33
CA GLY A 125 18.57 3.36 6.53
C GLY A 125 17.25 4.02 6.95
N LYS A 126 16.69 4.89 6.13
CA LYS A 126 15.48 5.67 6.45
C LYS A 126 14.18 5.00 6.00
N PHE A 127 14.25 4.01 5.12
CA PHE A 127 13.10 3.30 4.59
C PHE A 127 13.02 1.88 5.17
N VAL A 128 11.82 1.46 5.52
CA VAL A 128 11.53 0.12 6.10
C VAL A 128 10.99 -0.86 5.06
N ALA A 129 10.61 -0.37 3.88
CA ALA A 129 10.01 -1.19 2.83
C ALA A 129 10.29 -0.62 1.42
N VAL A 130 10.07 -1.46 0.43
CA VAL A 130 10.01 -1.13 -1.00
C VAL A 130 8.59 -1.36 -1.50
N GLY A 131 8.05 -0.48 -2.31
CA GLY A 131 6.71 -0.61 -2.91
C GLY A 131 5.70 0.30 -2.19
N GLU A 132 4.43 0.12 -2.37
CA GLU A 132 3.59 -0.92 -3.03
C GLU A 132 3.75 -1.02 -4.56
N SER A 133 3.84 0.13 -5.24
CA SER A 133 4.04 0.19 -6.68
C SER A 133 5.50 -0.08 -7.02
N MET A 134 5.79 -1.34 -7.29
CA MET A 134 7.11 -1.72 -7.79
C MET A 134 7.27 -1.27 -9.25
N PRO A 135 8.30 -0.49 -9.58
CA PRO A 135 8.52 0.01 -10.93
C PRO A 135 9.16 -1.04 -11.86
N TYR A 136 8.53 -2.19 -11.99
CA TYR A 136 9.02 -3.32 -12.79
C TYR A 136 8.72 -3.21 -14.29
N MET A 137 8.07 -2.13 -14.73
CA MET A 137 7.72 -1.88 -16.12
C MET A 137 8.30 -0.57 -16.61
N PRO A 138 8.68 -0.51 -17.93
CA PRO A 138 9.19 0.70 -18.53
C PRO A 138 8.27 1.92 -18.42
N VAL A 139 8.87 3.09 -18.25
CA VAL A 139 8.18 4.37 -18.27
C VAL A 139 8.94 5.30 -19.21
N PRO A 140 8.26 6.01 -20.14
CA PRO A 140 6.83 5.88 -20.42
C PRO A 140 6.47 4.51 -21.02
N TYR A 141 5.28 4.03 -20.70
CA TYR A 141 4.81 2.78 -21.28
C TYR A 141 4.56 2.92 -22.79
N ASP A 142 5.12 2.00 -23.57
CA ASP A 142 4.86 1.90 -25.00
C ASP A 142 3.86 0.74 -25.27
N PRO A 143 2.62 1.04 -25.68
CA PRO A 143 1.63 0.02 -25.98
C PRO A 143 2.00 -0.86 -27.19
N LYS A 144 2.98 -0.45 -28.00
CA LYS A 144 3.49 -1.23 -29.12
C LYS A 144 4.53 -2.26 -28.69
N ARG A 145 5.08 -2.10 -27.49
CA ARG A 145 6.05 -3.02 -26.89
C ARG A 145 5.52 -3.50 -25.53
N PRO A 146 4.51 -4.38 -25.51
CA PRO A 146 3.98 -4.90 -24.26
C PRO A 146 5.05 -5.70 -23.52
N VAL A 147 5.17 -5.46 -22.23
CA VAL A 147 6.05 -6.23 -21.34
C VAL A 147 5.45 -7.63 -21.17
N SER A 148 6.24 -8.66 -21.42
CA SER A 148 5.79 -10.04 -21.21
C SER A 148 5.73 -10.37 -19.72
N ARG A 149 4.94 -11.39 -19.34
CA ARG A 149 4.93 -11.89 -17.97
C ARG A 149 6.34 -12.28 -17.49
N VAL A 150 7.10 -12.95 -18.35
CA VAL A 150 8.48 -13.39 -18.01
C VAL A 150 9.36 -12.18 -17.69
N GLU A 151 9.31 -11.16 -18.52
CA GLU A 151 10.06 -9.93 -18.30
C GLU A 151 9.62 -9.21 -17.00
N ALA A 152 8.31 -9.07 -16.79
CA ALA A 152 7.78 -8.44 -15.59
C ALA A 152 8.22 -9.17 -14.31
N VAL A 153 8.08 -10.50 -14.27
CA VAL A 153 8.50 -11.32 -13.11
C VAL A 153 10.02 -11.25 -12.92
N THR A 154 10.80 -11.27 -14.00
CA THR A 154 12.26 -11.11 -13.92
C THR A 154 12.64 -9.77 -13.29
N ASN A 155 11.99 -8.69 -13.70
CA ASN A 155 12.23 -7.36 -13.15
C ASN A 155 11.80 -7.29 -11.66
N MET A 156 10.68 -7.89 -11.32
CA MET A 156 10.23 -7.97 -9.92
C MET A 156 11.22 -8.75 -9.05
N LEU A 157 11.78 -9.85 -9.55
CA LEU A 157 12.82 -10.63 -8.84
C LEU A 157 14.08 -9.80 -8.61
N ALA A 158 14.49 -8.98 -9.59
CA ALA A 158 15.64 -8.08 -9.41
C ALA A 158 15.38 -7.03 -8.31
N ILE A 159 14.17 -6.47 -8.24
CA ILE A 159 13.78 -5.55 -7.15
C ILE A 159 13.75 -6.28 -5.81
N ALA A 160 13.21 -7.49 -5.78
CA ALA A 160 13.14 -8.32 -4.57
C ALA A 160 14.54 -8.67 -4.03
N GLU A 161 15.51 -8.91 -4.91
CA GLU A 161 16.91 -9.13 -4.52
C GLU A 161 17.50 -7.90 -3.80
N VAL A 162 17.19 -6.70 -4.26
CA VAL A 162 17.62 -5.46 -3.58
C VAL A 162 16.97 -5.36 -2.19
N ALA A 163 15.66 -5.56 -2.09
CA ALA A 163 14.96 -5.54 -0.81
C ALA A 163 15.51 -6.60 0.17
N ALA A 164 15.77 -7.81 -0.30
CA ALA A 164 16.34 -8.90 0.49
C ALA A 164 17.76 -8.56 1.00
N ARG A 165 18.60 -7.98 0.16
CA ARG A 165 19.96 -7.55 0.52
C ARG A 165 19.97 -6.50 1.62
N HIS A 166 19.02 -5.55 1.57
CA HIS A 166 18.83 -4.53 2.59
C HIS A 166 17.99 -4.98 3.78
N LYS A 167 17.40 -6.18 3.74
CA LYS A 167 16.56 -6.75 4.79
C LYS A 167 15.34 -5.89 5.12
N VAL A 168 14.74 -5.30 4.12
CA VAL A 168 13.51 -4.51 4.22
C VAL A 168 12.32 -5.28 3.66
N VAL A 169 11.12 -4.87 4.01
CA VAL A 169 9.88 -5.47 3.53
C VAL A 169 9.69 -5.17 2.04
N LEU A 170 9.24 -6.13 1.26
CA LEU A 170 8.75 -5.91 -0.09
C LEU A 170 7.22 -5.84 -0.07
N ARG A 171 6.66 -4.76 -0.55
CA ARG A 171 5.23 -4.59 -0.69
C ARG A 171 4.83 -4.78 -2.14
N TYR A 172 3.81 -5.57 -2.35
CA TYR A 172 3.31 -5.94 -3.66
C TYR A 172 1.83 -5.60 -3.78
N HIS A 173 1.54 -4.60 -4.58
CA HIS A 173 0.16 -4.23 -4.89
C HIS A 173 -0.57 -5.39 -5.56
N THR A 174 -1.67 -5.83 -4.98
CA THR A 174 -2.56 -6.85 -5.54
C THR A 174 -3.94 -6.26 -5.78
N GLY A 175 -4.47 -6.47 -6.95
CA GLY A 175 -5.70 -5.81 -7.35
C GLY A 175 -5.44 -4.80 -8.48
N ILE A 176 -6.43 -4.56 -9.31
CA ILE A 176 -6.33 -3.58 -10.40
C ILE A 176 -6.80 -2.24 -9.87
N PRO A 177 -5.98 -1.17 -9.94
CA PRO A 177 -6.44 0.17 -9.63
C PRO A 177 -7.68 0.50 -10.46
N MET A 178 -8.75 0.90 -9.79
CA MET A 178 -9.98 1.20 -10.50
C MET A 178 -9.90 2.55 -11.22
N GLY A 179 -10.24 2.49 -12.43
CA GLY A 179 -10.22 3.55 -13.40
C GLY A 179 -9.52 3.01 -14.63
N TYR A 180 -10.24 2.35 -15.48
CA TYR A 180 -9.71 1.75 -16.71
C TYR A 180 -8.85 2.71 -17.52
N THR A 181 -9.19 3.99 -17.50
CA THR A 181 -8.41 5.06 -18.13
C THR A 181 -7.10 5.34 -17.39
N ALA A 182 -7.08 5.26 -16.08
CA ALA A 182 -5.86 5.40 -15.30
C ALA A 182 -4.95 4.18 -15.48
N ALA A 183 -5.51 2.97 -15.50
CA ALA A 183 -4.76 1.74 -15.74
C ALA A 183 -3.95 1.79 -17.05
N TYR A 184 -4.54 2.29 -18.11
CA TYR A 184 -3.82 2.50 -19.37
C TYR A 184 -2.76 3.59 -19.29
N SER A 185 -2.97 4.62 -18.48
CA SER A 185 -2.02 5.72 -18.32
C SER A 185 -0.79 5.34 -17.50
N TYR A 186 -0.93 4.33 -16.63
CA TYR A 186 0.17 3.82 -15.79
C TYR A 186 0.93 2.63 -16.40
N GLY A 187 0.57 2.20 -17.60
CA GLY A 187 1.14 1.01 -18.21
C GLY A 187 0.66 -0.31 -17.59
N PHE A 188 -0.43 -0.28 -16.83
CA PHE A 188 -1.06 -1.51 -16.37
C PHE A 188 -1.67 -2.27 -17.55
N LEU A 189 -1.06 -3.38 -17.88
CA LEU A 189 -1.34 -4.16 -19.10
C LEU A 189 -2.53 -5.10 -18.94
N GLY A 190 -3.61 -4.63 -18.37
CA GLY A 190 -4.83 -5.41 -18.23
C GLY A 190 -4.85 -6.32 -17.00
N PRO A 191 -5.74 -7.32 -16.97
CA PRO A 191 -6.07 -8.08 -15.76
C PRO A 191 -4.94 -8.97 -15.19
N ALA A 192 -3.84 -9.12 -15.89
CA ALA A 192 -2.71 -9.93 -15.42
C ALA A 192 -1.75 -9.17 -14.50
N ASN A 193 -1.77 -7.83 -14.53
CA ASN A 193 -0.90 -7.02 -13.69
C ASN A 193 -1.34 -7.09 -12.24
N SER A 194 -0.37 -7.00 -11.34
CA SER A 194 -0.63 -7.11 -9.89
C SER A 194 -1.29 -8.44 -9.51
N ASN A 195 -1.08 -9.47 -10.32
CA ASN A 195 -1.60 -10.80 -10.06
C ASN A 195 -0.86 -11.42 -8.86
N PRO A 196 -1.57 -11.88 -7.82
CA PRO A 196 -0.96 -12.49 -6.63
C PRO A 196 -0.04 -13.67 -6.95
N LEU A 197 -0.32 -14.43 -8.00
CA LEU A 197 0.51 -15.58 -8.41
C LEU A 197 1.92 -15.18 -8.87
N TRP A 198 2.14 -13.93 -9.26
CA TRP A 198 3.51 -13.46 -9.52
C TRP A 198 4.29 -13.24 -8.22
N GLY A 199 3.59 -12.88 -7.14
CA GLY A 199 4.19 -12.82 -5.81
C GLY A 199 4.65 -14.18 -5.28
N HIS A 200 4.03 -15.29 -5.72
CA HIS A 200 4.51 -16.63 -5.42
C HIS A 200 5.95 -16.84 -5.91
N ASP A 201 6.26 -16.42 -7.13
CA ASP A 201 7.61 -16.57 -7.69
C ASP A 201 8.66 -15.83 -6.85
N ILE A 202 8.29 -14.63 -6.34
CA ILE A 202 9.14 -13.83 -5.43
C ILE A 202 9.32 -14.54 -4.08
N ALA A 203 8.21 -14.96 -3.46
CA ALA A 203 8.23 -15.58 -2.15
C ALA A 203 9.05 -16.89 -2.14
N ALA A 204 8.96 -17.66 -3.22
CA ALA A 204 9.72 -18.89 -3.38
C ALA A 204 11.22 -18.65 -3.61
N ALA A 205 11.56 -17.60 -4.38
CA ALA A 205 12.95 -17.24 -4.67
C ALA A 205 13.66 -16.64 -3.45
N PHE A 206 12.94 -15.92 -2.59
CA PHE A 206 13.48 -15.21 -1.43
C PHE A 206 12.73 -15.57 -0.13
N PRO A 207 12.91 -16.78 0.40
CA PRO A 207 12.13 -17.26 1.56
C PRO A 207 12.39 -16.50 2.87
N ASP A 208 13.49 -15.76 2.96
CA ASP A 208 13.81 -14.90 4.11
C ASP A 208 13.30 -13.45 3.94
N LEU A 209 12.85 -13.07 2.75
CA LEU A 209 12.29 -11.76 2.46
C LEU A 209 10.82 -11.71 2.89
N VAL A 210 10.46 -10.77 3.75
CA VAL A 210 9.05 -10.53 4.06
C VAL A 210 8.38 -9.86 2.88
N LEU A 211 7.33 -10.51 2.37
CA LEU A 211 6.47 -10.01 1.30
C LEU A 211 5.09 -9.68 1.86
N VAL A 212 4.59 -8.49 1.58
CA VAL A 212 3.23 -8.05 1.95
C VAL A 212 2.40 -7.86 0.70
N PHE A 213 1.30 -8.58 0.60
CA PHE A 213 0.29 -8.36 -0.43
C PHE A 213 -0.66 -7.25 0.00
N ASP A 214 -0.54 -6.11 -0.65
CA ASP A 214 -1.42 -4.97 -0.41
C ASP A 214 -2.81 -5.25 -0.97
N HIS A 215 -3.86 -4.84 -0.24
CA HIS A 215 -5.29 -5.05 -0.51
C HIS A 215 -5.77 -6.52 -0.49
N GLY A 216 -4.87 -7.50 -0.40
CA GLY A 216 -5.27 -8.90 -0.45
C GLY A 216 -6.12 -9.26 -1.68
N GLY A 217 -5.84 -8.68 -2.83
CA GLY A 217 -6.57 -8.90 -4.07
C GLY A 217 -7.90 -8.14 -4.20
N VAL A 218 -8.31 -7.35 -3.20
CA VAL A 218 -9.63 -6.74 -3.10
C VAL A 218 -9.64 -5.33 -3.70
N GLN A 219 -9.23 -5.18 -4.92
CA GLN A 219 -9.26 -3.88 -5.61
C GLN A 219 -9.51 -4.04 -7.11
N ALA A 220 -10.62 -4.67 -7.51
CA ALA A 220 -10.96 -4.77 -8.92
C ALA A 220 -12.30 -5.44 -9.17
N TRP A 221 -12.63 -5.59 -10.45
CA TRP A 221 -13.81 -6.28 -10.94
C TRP A 221 -13.77 -7.80 -10.70
N TRP A 222 -12.57 -8.37 -10.52
CA TRP A 222 -12.34 -9.80 -10.26
C TRP A 222 -11.79 -10.05 -8.87
N TRP A 223 -12.18 -9.22 -7.92
CA TRP A 223 -11.65 -9.26 -6.56
C TRP A 223 -11.79 -10.64 -5.92
N GLU A 224 -12.90 -11.36 -6.15
CA GLU A 224 -13.14 -12.69 -5.57
C GLU A 224 -12.03 -13.66 -5.93
N ARG A 225 -11.67 -13.72 -7.22
CA ARG A 225 -10.63 -14.61 -7.70
C ARG A 225 -9.25 -14.21 -7.17
N TRP A 226 -8.95 -12.94 -7.18
CA TRP A 226 -7.65 -12.47 -6.73
C TRP A 226 -7.50 -12.55 -5.21
N TYR A 227 -8.55 -12.33 -4.47
CA TYR A 227 -8.61 -12.60 -3.04
C TYR A 227 -8.29 -14.07 -2.75
N GLU A 228 -8.91 -15.01 -3.46
CA GLU A 228 -8.63 -16.44 -3.34
C GLU A 228 -7.17 -16.78 -3.66
N GLU A 229 -6.64 -16.22 -4.73
CA GLU A 229 -5.24 -16.41 -5.13
C GLU A 229 -4.27 -15.80 -4.09
N CYS A 230 -4.57 -14.64 -3.52
CA CYS A 230 -3.81 -14.06 -2.42
C CYS A 230 -3.75 -14.99 -1.21
N LEU A 231 -4.90 -15.48 -0.75
CA LEU A 231 -4.95 -16.38 0.40
C LEU A 231 -4.19 -17.69 0.13
N ASN A 232 -4.27 -18.24 -1.08
CA ASN A 232 -3.51 -19.42 -1.44
C ASN A 232 -2.00 -19.19 -1.35
N VAL A 233 -1.49 -18.06 -1.83
CA VAL A 233 -0.06 -17.74 -1.74
C VAL A 233 0.35 -17.46 -0.30
N VAL A 234 -0.44 -16.69 0.46
CA VAL A 234 -0.18 -16.39 1.87
C VAL A 234 -0.15 -17.66 2.72
N GLY A 235 -1.07 -18.60 2.47
CA GLY A 235 -1.10 -19.89 3.16
C GLY A 235 0.03 -20.83 2.78
N ALA A 236 0.58 -20.70 1.56
CA ALA A 236 1.67 -21.53 1.06
C ALA A 236 3.07 -21.10 1.51
N HIS A 237 3.25 -19.84 1.93
CA HIS A 237 4.55 -19.26 2.23
C HIS A 237 4.59 -18.59 3.61
N ASP A 238 5.55 -18.99 4.46
CA ASP A 238 5.70 -18.43 5.80
C ASP A 238 6.09 -16.95 5.81
N ASN A 239 6.76 -16.49 4.77
CA ASN A 239 7.24 -15.12 4.61
C ASN A 239 6.25 -14.16 3.94
N VAL A 240 5.03 -14.61 3.61
CA VAL A 240 4.01 -13.78 2.97
C VAL A 240 2.92 -13.38 3.95
N TYR A 241 2.63 -12.09 3.97
CA TYR A 241 1.58 -11.44 4.75
C TYR A 241 0.57 -10.81 3.83
N VAL A 242 -0.62 -10.51 4.34
CA VAL A 242 -1.65 -9.76 3.60
C VAL A 242 -2.08 -8.52 4.37
N GLU A 243 -2.09 -7.41 3.69
CA GLU A 243 -2.63 -6.15 4.18
C GLU A 243 -4.13 -6.11 3.83
N THR A 244 -4.95 -5.71 4.81
CA THR A 244 -6.41 -5.84 4.76
C THR A 244 -7.12 -4.55 4.31
N GLY A 245 -6.44 -3.71 3.56
CA GLY A 245 -7.05 -2.52 2.99
C GLY A 245 -8.26 -2.87 2.13
N LEU A 246 -9.34 -2.10 2.31
CA LEU A 246 -10.59 -2.29 1.59
C LEU A 246 -11.41 -3.53 2.01
N TRP A 247 -10.97 -4.29 3.00
CA TRP A 247 -11.69 -5.47 3.45
C TRP A 247 -12.91 -5.09 4.29
N TRP A 248 -14.04 -5.67 3.95
CA TRP A 248 -15.22 -5.72 4.81
C TRP A 248 -15.22 -7.01 5.63
N ARG A 249 -16.09 -7.10 6.62
CA ARG A 249 -16.11 -8.12 7.65
C ARG A 249 -15.96 -9.55 7.13
N GLU A 250 -16.72 -9.94 6.12
CA GLU A 250 -16.77 -11.31 5.63
C GLU A 250 -15.44 -11.79 5.03
N LEU A 251 -14.61 -10.87 4.54
CA LEU A 251 -13.28 -11.21 4.00
C LEU A 251 -12.29 -11.66 5.09
N TYR A 252 -12.49 -11.24 6.31
CA TYR A 252 -11.66 -11.70 7.43
C TYR A 252 -11.99 -13.12 7.88
N GLU A 253 -13.22 -13.62 7.67
CA GLU A 253 -13.69 -14.88 8.24
C GLU A 253 -12.85 -16.07 7.75
N ARG A 254 -12.54 -16.13 6.48
CA ARG A 254 -11.79 -17.24 5.89
C ARG A 254 -10.34 -17.31 6.35
N PRO A 255 -9.50 -16.26 6.21
CA PRO A 255 -8.10 -16.34 6.63
C PRO A 255 -7.95 -16.51 8.15
N LEU A 256 -8.89 -16.05 8.96
CA LEU A 256 -8.82 -16.19 10.42
C LEU A 256 -9.00 -17.65 10.89
N VAL A 257 -9.67 -18.48 10.13
CA VAL A 257 -9.85 -19.92 10.45
C VAL A 257 -8.88 -20.82 9.70
N ASP A 258 -8.13 -20.29 8.74
CA ASP A 258 -7.11 -21.03 8.00
C ASP A 258 -5.87 -21.25 8.87
N PRO A 259 -5.47 -22.50 9.14
CA PRO A 259 -4.35 -22.80 10.03
C PRO A 259 -2.98 -22.37 9.49
N ASN A 260 -2.89 -22.06 8.19
CA ASN A 260 -1.66 -21.57 7.56
C ASN A 260 -1.59 -20.05 7.46
N ILE A 261 -2.68 -19.36 7.77
CA ILE A 261 -2.77 -17.89 7.71
C ILE A 261 -2.97 -17.34 9.13
N GLY A 262 -4.15 -17.51 9.69
CA GLY A 262 -4.49 -17.03 11.02
C GLY A 262 -4.38 -15.50 11.17
N PRO A 263 -4.61 -14.99 12.39
CA PRO A 263 -4.43 -13.58 12.69
C PRO A 263 -2.98 -13.10 12.56
N GLU A 264 -2.00 -14.02 12.62
CA GLU A 264 -0.56 -13.72 12.59
C GLU A 264 -0.05 -13.17 11.27
N LYS A 265 -0.76 -13.42 10.18
CA LYS A 265 -0.39 -12.97 8.83
C LYS A 265 -1.22 -11.80 8.32
N LEU A 266 -2.18 -11.29 9.10
CA LEU A 266 -3.00 -10.15 8.73
C LEU A 266 -2.40 -8.85 9.26
N LEU A 267 -2.28 -7.86 8.38
CA LEU A 267 -1.84 -6.50 8.68
C LEU A 267 -3.01 -5.55 8.44
N TRP A 268 -3.42 -4.83 9.46
CA TRP A 268 -4.43 -3.80 9.27
C TRP A 268 -3.87 -2.64 8.47
N GLY A 269 -4.56 -2.25 7.41
CA GLY A 269 -4.29 -1.09 6.60
C GLY A 269 -5.58 -0.58 5.98
N THR A 270 -5.58 0.62 5.41
CA THR A 270 -6.81 1.25 4.93
C THR A 270 -6.71 1.91 3.58
N ASP A 271 -5.52 2.01 2.98
CA ASP A 271 -5.30 2.79 1.77
C ASP A 271 -5.70 4.27 1.98
N TRP A 272 -5.47 4.80 3.21
CA TRP A 272 -5.85 6.15 3.58
C TRP A 272 -5.17 7.18 2.67
N GLY A 273 -5.93 8.13 2.18
CA GLY A 273 -5.42 9.20 1.32
C GLY A 273 -5.42 8.88 -0.16
N ALA A 274 -5.51 7.62 -0.56
CA ALA A 274 -5.75 7.26 -1.96
C ALA A 274 -7.19 7.54 -2.37
N SER A 275 -7.47 7.45 -3.66
CA SER A 275 -8.84 7.51 -4.17
C SER A 275 -9.55 6.20 -3.90
N MET A 276 -9.91 5.99 -2.65
CA MET A 276 -10.53 4.75 -2.22
C MET A 276 -11.90 4.50 -2.78
N GLN A 277 -12.15 3.25 -2.91
CA GLN A 277 -13.46 2.70 -3.16
C GLN A 277 -13.98 2.08 -1.88
N ILE A 278 -14.98 2.70 -1.31
CA ILE A 278 -15.73 2.08 -0.24
C ILE A 278 -16.65 1.06 -0.90
N TYR A 279 -16.34 -0.21 -0.71
CA TYR A 279 -17.20 -1.28 -1.16
C TYR A 279 -18.45 -1.31 -0.28
N SER A 280 -19.58 -1.08 -0.89
CA SER A 280 -20.85 -1.32 -0.20
C SER A 280 -21.04 -2.82 0.00
N GLN A 281 -21.53 -3.19 1.14
CA GLN A 281 -21.68 -4.49 1.79
C GLN A 281 -22.20 -5.70 0.98
N LEU A 282 -22.26 -5.72 -0.31
CA LEU A 282 -22.97 -6.77 -1.02
C LEU A 282 -22.23 -7.41 -2.20
N GLY A 283 -20.90 -7.38 -2.22
CA GLY A 283 -20.13 -7.96 -3.31
C GLY A 283 -20.44 -7.32 -4.67
N ARG A 284 -20.99 -6.12 -4.65
CA ARG A 284 -21.27 -5.36 -5.86
C ARG A 284 -20.02 -4.61 -6.25
N THR A 285 -19.71 -4.66 -7.51
CA THR A 285 -18.67 -3.84 -8.11
C THR A 285 -18.92 -2.37 -7.74
N PRO A 286 -18.04 -1.74 -6.95
CA PRO A 286 -18.25 -0.34 -6.62
C PRO A 286 -18.08 0.49 -7.89
N PRO A 287 -18.87 1.54 -8.04
CA PRO A 287 -18.58 2.54 -9.03
C PRO A 287 -17.21 3.14 -8.75
N SER A 288 -16.51 3.59 -9.78
CA SER A 288 -15.24 4.26 -9.56
C SER A 288 -15.45 5.41 -8.57
N TYR A 289 -14.68 5.43 -7.52
CA TYR A 289 -14.80 6.35 -6.40
C TYR A 289 -15.00 7.83 -6.80
N PRO A 290 -14.19 8.42 -7.69
CA PRO A 290 -14.39 9.82 -8.07
C PRO A 290 -15.72 10.09 -8.76
N VAL A 291 -16.26 9.10 -9.48
CA VAL A 291 -17.55 9.25 -10.17
C VAL A 291 -18.71 9.15 -9.19
N GLN A 292 -18.63 8.20 -8.25
CA GLN A 292 -19.65 8.01 -7.23
C GLN A 292 -19.73 9.21 -6.28
N LEU A 293 -18.62 9.67 -5.77
CA LEU A 293 -18.58 10.81 -4.86
C LEU A 293 -19.11 12.08 -5.50
N ARG A 294 -18.77 12.33 -6.76
CA ARG A 294 -19.31 13.49 -7.48
C ARG A 294 -20.83 13.40 -7.67
N LYS A 295 -21.35 12.22 -7.96
CA LYS A 295 -22.80 12.01 -8.09
C LYS A 295 -23.55 12.21 -6.79
N GLU A 296 -22.94 11.80 -5.67
CA GLU A 296 -23.52 11.90 -4.34
C GLU A 296 -23.20 13.22 -3.63
N GLY A 297 -22.41 14.09 -4.25
CA GLY A 297 -21.98 15.36 -3.66
C GLY A 297 -21.03 15.19 -2.47
N ILE A 298 -20.46 14.00 -2.31
CA ILE A 298 -19.49 13.70 -1.25
C ILE A 298 -18.10 14.13 -1.71
N VAL A 299 -17.39 14.87 -0.89
CA VAL A 299 -16.01 15.25 -1.14
C VAL A 299 -15.05 14.31 -0.42
N HIS A 300 -13.87 14.12 -0.98
CA HIS A 300 -12.88 13.15 -0.51
C HIS A 300 -12.61 13.22 1.01
N TYR A 301 -12.44 14.41 1.59
CA TYR A 301 -12.18 14.57 3.01
C TYR A 301 -13.35 14.20 3.93
N GLN A 302 -14.55 13.96 3.39
CA GLN A 302 -15.70 13.49 4.17
C GLN A 302 -15.73 11.96 4.32
N VAL A 303 -14.84 11.25 3.64
CA VAL A 303 -14.80 9.79 3.72
C VAL A 303 -14.09 9.38 5.01
N ASP A 304 -14.77 8.59 5.79
CA ASP A 304 -14.29 8.05 7.07
C ASP A 304 -13.64 6.68 6.86
N TYR A 305 -12.41 6.68 6.34
CA TYR A 305 -11.68 5.44 6.04
C TYR A 305 -11.45 4.57 7.28
N TRP A 306 -10.87 5.16 8.31
CA TRP A 306 -10.52 4.42 9.52
C TRP A 306 -11.74 4.00 10.32
N GLY A 307 -12.73 4.87 10.46
CA GLY A 307 -13.95 4.52 11.16
C GLY A 307 -14.71 3.38 10.51
N TRP A 308 -14.75 3.37 9.17
CA TRP A 308 -15.31 2.24 8.42
C TRP A 308 -14.51 0.96 8.64
N SER A 309 -13.22 0.94 8.36
CA SER A 309 -12.37 -0.24 8.45
C SER A 309 -12.29 -0.80 9.87
N LEU A 310 -12.18 0.09 10.89
CA LEU A 310 -12.20 -0.33 12.28
C LEU A 310 -13.55 -0.94 12.69
N ARG A 311 -14.67 -0.41 12.19
CA ARG A 311 -16.00 -1.01 12.44
C ARG A 311 -16.11 -2.40 11.84
N GLU A 312 -15.63 -2.60 10.61
CA GLU A 312 -15.63 -3.92 9.97
C GLU A 312 -14.80 -4.92 10.79
N LEU A 313 -13.56 -4.60 11.11
CA LEU A 313 -12.68 -5.47 11.88
C LEU A 313 -13.19 -5.72 13.31
N THR A 314 -13.61 -4.67 14.03
CA THR A 314 -14.03 -4.79 15.44
C THR A 314 -15.42 -5.44 15.61
N SER A 315 -16.17 -5.61 14.52
CA SER A 315 -17.41 -6.37 14.53
C SER A 315 -17.18 -7.89 14.60
N LEU A 316 -15.96 -8.35 14.35
CA LEU A 316 -15.58 -9.75 14.45
C LEU A 316 -15.45 -10.18 15.92
N ARG A 317 -15.78 -11.46 16.19
CA ARG A 317 -15.64 -12.05 17.53
C ARG A 317 -14.22 -12.62 17.72
N LEU A 318 -13.24 -11.75 17.72
CA LEU A 318 -11.84 -12.12 17.92
C LEU A 318 -11.46 -12.11 19.41
N SER A 319 -10.44 -12.90 19.76
CA SER A 319 -9.76 -12.73 21.04
C SER A 319 -9.08 -11.37 21.12
N GLN A 320 -8.77 -10.91 22.34
CA GLN A 320 -8.02 -9.66 22.51
C GLN A 320 -6.63 -9.73 21.89
N ASP A 321 -6.00 -10.91 21.94
CA ASP A 321 -4.67 -11.14 21.41
C ASP A 321 -4.68 -11.12 19.88
N ASP A 322 -5.64 -11.77 19.23
CA ASP A 322 -5.79 -11.74 17.77
C ASP A 322 -6.05 -10.31 17.28
N MET A 323 -6.94 -9.58 17.97
CA MET A 323 -7.21 -8.19 17.65
C MET A 323 -5.96 -7.31 17.79
N ASN A 324 -5.13 -7.56 18.82
CA ASN A 324 -3.87 -6.84 19.03
C ASN A 324 -2.83 -7.18 17.93
N LEU A 325 -2.78 -8.44 17.50
CA LEU A 325 -1.90 -8.87 16.40
C LEU A 325 -2.25 -8.12 15.11
N ILE A 326 -3.52 -8.16 14.70
CA ILE A 326 -3.96 -7.58 13.44
C ILE A 326 -3.80 -6.05 13.44
N LEU A 327 -4.23 -5.38 14.52
CA LEU A 327 -4.21 -3.91 14.58
C LEU A 327 -2.82 -3.29 14.65
N GLY A 328 -1.82 -4.01 15.18
CA GLY A 328 -0.49 -3.39 15.30
C GLY A 328 0.64 -4.33 15.66
N GLY A 329 0.36 -5.48 16.29
CA GLY A 329 1.40 -6.42 16.71
C GLY A 329 2.19 -7.00 15.52
N ASN A 330 1.49 -7.41 14.49
CA ASN A 330 2.13 -7.90 13.26
C ASN A 330 2.89 -6.80 12.54
N ALA A 331 2.32 -5.59 12.46
CA ALA A 331 3.01 -4.44 11.87
C ALA A 331 4.30 -4.09 12.63
N ALA A 332 4.26 -4.10 13.96
CA ALA A 332 5.45 -3.87 14.78
C ALA A 332 6.55 -4.89 14.47
N ARG A 333 6.20 -6.16 14.33
CA ARG A 333 7.14 -7.24 13.99
C ARG A 333 7.67 -7.11 12.57
N VAL A 334 6.78 -6.85 11.62
CA VAL A 334 7.12 -6.81 10.17
C VAL A 334 7.98 -5.59 9.84
N PHE A 335 7.63 -4.42 10.37
CA PHE A 335 8.31 -3.16 10.06
C PHE A 335 9.30 -2.71 11.13
N GLY A 336 9.53 -3.51 12.18
CA GLY A 336 10.48 -3.19 13.24
C GLY A 336 10.07 -1.98 14.10
N LEU A 337 8.77 -1.80 14.36
CA LEU A 337 8.28 -0.66 15.13
C LEU A 337 8.35 -0.91 16.62
N ASP A 338 8.71 0.12 17.38
CA ASP A 338 8.71 0.09 18.84
C ASP A 338 7.28 0.19 19.39
N VAL A 339 6.87 -0.78 20.20
CA VAL A 339 5.58 -0.74 20.90
C VAL A 339 5.73 0.04 22.22
N PRO A 340 5.02 1.16 22.40
CA PRO A 340 5.15 1.95 23.62
C PRO A 340 4.77 1.17 24.90
N TYR A 341 5.57 1.34 25.96
CA TYR A 341 5.33 0.67 27.25
C TYR A 341 3.97 1.00 27.89
N THR A 342 3.42 2.14 27.55
CA THR A 342 2.13 2.61 28.07
C THR A 342 0.93 1.88 27.47
N ARG A 343 1.14 0.94 26.56
CA ARG A 343 0.04 0.16 25.98
C ARG A 343 -0.38 -0.96 26.92
N LEU A 344 -1.69 -1.09 27.13
CA LEU A 344 -2.27 -2.16 27.97
C LEU A 344 -2.11 -3.54 27.31
N PHE A 345 -2.21 -3.57 26.00
CA PHE A 345 -2.09 -4.80 25.21
C PHE A 345 -0.81 -4.73 24.40
N LYS A 346 0.19 -5.44 24.87
CA LYS A 346 1.42 -5.72 24.10
C LYS A 346 1.26 -7.07 23.44
N PRO A 347 1.82 -7.25 22.23
CA PRO A 347 2.08 -8.59 21.75
C PRO A 347 2.89 -9.32 22.83
N PRO A 348 2.63 -10.61 23.10
CA PRO A 348 3.49 -11.39 24.00
C PRO A 348 4.95 -11.21 23.59
N SER A 349 5.82 -10.98 24.56
CA SER A 349 7.26 -10.68 24.31
C SER A 349 7.97 -11.77 23.51
N ASP A 350 7.45 -12.99 23.56
CA ASP A 350 7.91 -14.15 22.82
C ASP A 350 7.46 -14.17 21.34
N GLN A 351 6.49 -13.33 20.98
CA GLN A 351 6.07 -13.13 19.58
C GLN A 351 6.78 -11.93 18.91
N VAL A 352 7.32 -11.01 19.71
CA VAL A 352 8.16 -9.91 19.22
C VAL A 352 9.52 -10.50 18.86
N GLY A 353 9.77 -10.73 17.57
CA GLY A 353 11.05 -11.26 17.08
C GLY A 353 11.11 -12.76 16.81
N ARG A 354 10.02 -13.51 16.95
CA ARG A 354 9.97 -14.83 16.33
C ARG A 354 9.93 -14.67 14.81
N LYS A 355 11.00 -15.15 14.17
CA LYS A 355 10.89 -15.46 12.74
C LYS A 355 9.65 -16.35 12.58
N PRO A 356 8.84 -16.15 11.54
CA PRO A 356 7.79 -17.11 11.19
C PRO A 356 8.43 -18.50 11.18
N ARG A 357 7.74 -19.47 11.73
CA ARG A 357 8.17 -20.87 11.70
C ARG A 357 8.05 -21.40 10.30
#